data_7b4d8c725d502a0176c31681f24ca5b8
#
_entry.id   7b4d8c725d502a0176c31681f24ca5b8
#
_cell.length_a   1.000
_cell.length_b   1.000
_cell.length_c   1.000
_cell.angle_alpha   90.00
_cell.angle_beta   90.00
_cell.angle_gamma   90.00
#
_symmetry.space_group_name_H-M   'P 1'
#
loop_
_entity.id
_entity.type
_entity.pdbx_description
1 polymer ?
#
loop_
_entity_poly.entity_id
_entity_poly.type
_entity_poly.pdbx_seq_one_letter_code
_entity_poly.pdbx_strand_id
1 'polypeptide(L)'
;MSESPNQHYQVLARKYRPTTFEDMIGQEAMVTTLQNAFKAGRVAHAFMLTGVRGIGKTTTARLLARALNYESDSVDGPSVELASQGKHCDLIMSSSHMDVLEMDAASRTGVENMRELLDGVRYAPATARYKVYIIDEVHMLSAGAFNALLKTLEEPPDHAKFIFATTEIRKVPITVLSRCQRFDLRRVEAGALQDHLSNICEKEGAKVSDEGLALIARAAEGSVRDSLSLLDQAIVQSGLDGADVSGEQVRTMLGLADRVRILDLFALAATGDGKGALTEMRAQYDDGAAPEVVMRDMLDICHEVSRAKTLGEAADFDAAPDQVKRLQLSLIHISEPTRPY
;
A
#
# COMPACT_ATOMS: atom_id res chain seq x y z
N MET A 1 -25.72 33.53 -15.61
CA MET A 1 -25.27 33.11 -14.26
C MET A 1 -25.42 31.61 -14.22
N SER A 2 -24.34 30.87 -14.55
CA SER A 2 -24.27 29.41 -14.51
C SER A 2 -23.62 29.06 -13.17
N GLU A 3 -24.42 28.52 -12.28
CA GLU A 3 -23.94 27.90 -11.04
C GLU A 3 -23.03 26.72 -11.40
N SER A 4 -21.76 26.87 -11.13
CA SER A 4 -20.81 25.74 -11.16
C SER A 4 -21.23 24.74 -10.08
N PRO A 5 -21.43 23.46 -10.39
CA PRO A 5 -21.71 22.46 -9.36
C PRO A 5 -20.50 22.43 -8.41
N ASN A 6 -20.76 22.63 -7.14
CA ASN A 6 -19.82 22.52 -6.04
C ASN A 6 -19.28 21.07 -6.04
N GLN A 7 -18.21 20.81 -6.81
CA GLN A 7 -17.52 19.52 -6.79
C GLN A 7 -16.86 19.41 -5.43
N HIS A 8 -17.48 18.66 -4.52
CA HIS A 8 -16.86 18.29 -3.27
C HIS A 8 -15.49 17.66 -3.58
N TYR A 9 -14.43 18.35 -3.17
CA TYR A 9 -13.07 17.84 -3.28
C TYR A 9 -12.99 16.45 -2.68
N GLN A 10 -12.50 15.49 -3.47
CA GLN A 10 -12.31 14.12 -3.06
C GLN A 10 -10.82 13.79 -3.16
N VAL A 11 -10.23 13.35 -2.03
CA VAL A 11 -8.82 12.95 -1.98
C VAL A 11 -8.50 11.89 -3.02
N LEU A 12 -7.34 11.99 -3.68
CA LEU A 12 -6.94 11.13 -4.80
C LEU A 12 -6.99 9.65 -4.44
N ALA A 13 -6.58 9.27 -3.24
CA ALA A 13 -6.63 7.89 -2.76
C ALA A 13 -8.05 7.29 -2.72
N ARG A 14 -9.08 8.11 -2.69
CA ARG A 14 -10.48 7.68 -2.79
C ARG A 14 -11.01 7.76 -4.21
N LYS A 15 -10.67 8.82 -4.93
CA LYS A 15 -11.09 9.08 -6.33
C LYS A 15 -10.57 7.98 -7.27
N TYR A 16 -9.30 7.58 -7.10
CA TYR A 16 -8.61 6.58 -7.91
C TYR A 16 -8.56 5.19 -7.27
N ARG A 17 -9.55 4.87 -6.42
CA ARG A 17 -9.65 3.52 -5.89
C ARG A 17 -9.99 2.55 -7.03
N PRO A 18 -9.21 1.47 -7.23
CA PRO A 18 -9.51 0.45 -8.24
C PRO A 18 -10.96 -0.04 -8.20
N THR A 19 -11.60 -0.09 -9.36
CA THR A 19 -12.96 -0.61 -9.54
C THR A 19 -12.96 -1.96 -10.24
N THR A 20 -11.87 -2.31 -10.90
CA THR A 20 -11.64 -3.60 -11.54
C THR A 20 -10.31 -4.20 -11.09
N PHE A 21 -10.08 -5.47 -11.38
CA PHE A 21 -8.78 -6.10 -11.10
C PHE A 21 -7.67 -5.59 -12.03
N GLU A 22 -8.03 -5.12 -13.22
CA GLU A 22 -7.10 -4.54 -14.20
C GLU A 22 -6.52 -3.20 -13.72
N ASP A 23 -7.28 -2.47 -12.89
CA ASP A 23 -6.82 -1.22 -12.27
C ASP A 23 -5.82 -1.46 -11.11
N MET A 24 -5.65 -2.71 -10.68
CA MET A 24 -4.75 -3.06 -9.59
C MET A 24 -3.31 -3.21 -10.10
N ILE A 25 -2.37 -2.61 -9.38
CA ILE A 25 -0.96 -2.61 -9.75
C ILE A 25 -0.21 -3.67 -8.95
N GLY A 26 0.62 -4.49 -9.65
CA GLY A 26 1.54 -5.44 -9.03
C GLY A 26 0.88 -6.64 -8.36
N GLN A 27 -0.40 -6.97 -8.72
CA GLN A 27 -1.15 -8.09 -8.14
C GLN A 27 -1.60 -9.13 -9.19
N GLU A 28 -0.98 -9.16 -10.34
CA GLU A 28 -1.35 -9.98 -11.51
C GLU A 28 -1.38 -11.49 -11.19
N ALA A 29 -0.45 -11.96 -10.36
CA ALA A 29 -0.36 -13.37 -9.97
C ALA A 29 -1.59 -13.81 -9.14
N MET A 30 -2.09 -12.93 -8.26
CA MET A 30 -3.31 -13.17 -7.49
C MET A 30 -4.53 -13.22 -8.42
N VAL A 31 -4.66 -12.26 -9.32
CA VAL A 31 -5.77 -12.19 -10.28
C VAL A 31 -5.82 -13.44 -11.16
N THR A 32 -4.67 -13.88 -11.69
CA THR A 32 -4.55 -15.12 -12.46
C THR A 32 -5.00 -16.34 -11.66
N THR A 33 -4.61 -16.42 -10.40
CA THR A 33 -5.00 -17.53 -9.51
C THR A 33 -6.52 -17.56 -9.28
N LEU A 34 -7.12 -16.39 -9.04
CA LEU A 34 -8.57 -16.25 -8.89
C LEU A 34 -9.32 -16.63 -10.17
N GLN A 35 -8.84 -16.16 -11.32
CA GLN A 35 -9.43 -16.50 -12.61
C GLN A 35 -9.46 -18.01 -12.87
N ASN A 36 -8.34 -18.69 -12.57
CA ASN A 36 -8.24 -20.13 -12.71
C ASN A 36 -9.17 -20.87 -11.74
N ALA A 37 -9.28 -20.39 -10.49
CA ALA A 37 -10.19 -20.98 -9.50
C ALA A 37 -11.66 -20.84 -9.94
N PHE A 38 -12.06 -19.68 -10.47
CA PHE A 38 -13.42 -19.44 -10.96
C PHE A 38 -13.74 -20.29 -12.18
N LYS A 39 -12.83 -20.35 -13.17
CA LYS A 39 -12.99 -21.22 -14.34
C LYS A 39 -13.12 -22.70 -13.99
N ALA A 40 -12.40 -23.13 -12.94
CA ALA A 40 -12.45 -24.51 -12.46
C ALA A 40 -13.66 -24.81 -11.54
N GLY A 41 -14.49 -23.81 -11.22
CA GLY A 41 -15.57 -23.95 -10.23
C GLY A 41 -15.09 -24.23 -8.79
N ARG A 42 -13.80 -23.98 -8.50
CA ARG A 42 -13.17 -24.27 -7.20
C ARG A 42 -13.01 -22.98 -6.38
N VAL A 43 -14.14 -22.42 -6.00
CA VAL A 43 -14.19 -21.18 -5.22
C VAL A 43 -14.09 -21.51 -3.73
N ALA A 44 -13.03 -21.08 -3.08
CA ALA A 44 -12.88 -21.27 -1.65
C ALA A 44 -14.02 -20.61 -0.85
N HIS A 45 -14.31 -21.12 0.34
CA HIS A 45 -15.29 -20.53 1.25
C HIS A 45 -14.69 -19.38 2.09
N ALA A 46 -13.38 -19.36 2.25
CA ALA A 46 -12.69 -18.31 2.97
C ALA A 46 -11.38 -17.90 2.28
N PHE A 47 -11.13 -16.60 2.27
CA PHE A 47 -9.93 -15.98 1.69
C PHE A 47 -9.22 -15.16 2.77
N MET A 48 -7.88 -15.19 2.74
CA MET A 48 -7.05 -14.40 3.63
C MET A 48 -6.14 -13.48 2.79
N LEU A 49 -6.39 -12.18 2.84
CA LEU A 49 -5.58 -11.15 2.18
C LEU A 49 -4.58 -10.60 3.18
N THR A 50 -3.29 -10.73 2.91
CA THR A 50 -2.24 -10.23 3.77
C THR A 50 -1.32 -9.27 3.02
N GLY A 51 -0.73 -8.34 3.73
CA GLY A 51 0.18 -7.34 3.16
C GLY A 51 0.23 -6.06 4.00
N VAL A 52 1.17 -5.19 3.68
CA VAL A 52 1.35 -3.93 4.41
C VAL A 52 0.14 -3.02 4.33
N ARG A 53 0.08 -2.02 5.20
CA ARG A 53 -0.97 -1.00 5.16
C ARG A 53 -0.93 -0.26 3.82
N GLY A 54 -2.10 0.11 3.29
CA GLY A 54 -2.19 0.92 2.06
C GLY A 54 -1.96 0.18 0.75
N ILE A 55 -1.66 -1.15 0.77
CA ILE A 55 -1.43 -1.97 -0.43
C ILE A 55 -2.71 -2.28 -1.22
N GLY A 56 -3.88 -1.98 -0.67
CA GLY A 56 -5.16 -2.24 -1.33
C GLY A 56 -5.94 -3.46 -0.83
N LYS A 57 -5.62 -4.06 0.36
CA LYS A 57 -6.32 -5.23 0.90
C LYS A 57 -7.85 -5.09 0.91
N THR A 58 -8.36 -4.00 1.51
CA THR A 58 -9.80 -3.72 1.57
C THR A 58 -10.41 -3.51 0.19
N THR A 59 -9.69 -2.87 -0.73
CA THR A 59 -10.11 -2.72 -2.14
C THR A 59 -10.18 -4.07 -2.82
N THR A 60 -9.16 -4.91 -2.67
CA THR A 60 -9.14 -6.29 -3.18
C THR A 60 -10.28 -7.13 -2.60
N ALA A 61 -10.59 -6.97 -1.30
CA ALA A 61 -11.70 -7.66 -0.67
C ALA A 61 -13.05 -7.30 -1.32
N ARG A 62 -13.28 -6.02 -1.60
CA ARG A 62 -14.49 -5.56 -2.31
C ARG A 62 -14.52 -6.03 -3.76
N LEU A 63 -13.40 -5.98 -4.48
CA LEU A 63 -13.31 -6.51 -5.84
C LEU A 63 -13.57 -8.01 -5.87
N LEU A 64 -13.09 -8.77 -4.90
CA LEU A 64 -13.35 -10.19 -4.77
C LEU A 64 -14.83 -10.45 -4.46
N ALA A 65 -15.46 -9.68 -3.57
CA ALA A 65 -16.90 -9.77 -3.31
C ALA A 65 -17.73 -9.44 -4.55
N ARG A 66 -17.30 -8.42 -5.32
CA ARG A 66 -17.89 -8.06 -6.61
C ARG A 66 -17.76 -9.20 -7.62
N ALA A 67 -16.58 -9.81 -7.72
CA ALA A 67 -16.30 -10.92 -8.64
C ALA A 67 -17.11 -12.18 -8.31
N LEU A 68 -17.26 -12.51 -7.02
CA LEU A 68 -18.06 -13.63 -6.54
C LEU A 68 -19.55 -13.46 -6.87
N ASN A 69 -20.06 -12.24 -6.76
CA ASN A 69 -21.47 -11.87 -6.98
C ASN A 69 -21.70 -11.19 -8.33
N TYR A 70 -20.74 -11.37 -9.28
CA TYR A 70 -20.88 -10.72 -10.58
C TYR A 70 -22.06 -11.32 -11.36
N GLU A 71 -22.91 -10.42 -11.81
CA GLU A 71 -24.11 -10.73 -12.63
C GLU A 71 -24.32 -9.58 -13.60
N SER A 72 -24.34 -9.90 -14.89
CA SER A 72 -24.64 -8.98 -15.99
C SER A 72 -25.52 -9.68 -17.00
N ASP A 73 -25.99 -8.99 -18.03
CA ASP A 73 -26.81 -9.56 -19.08
C ASP A 73 -26.12 -10.71 -19.85
N SER A 74 -24.79 -10.74 -19.84
CA SER A 74 -23.96 -11.73 -20.57
C SER A 74 -23.28 -12.76 -19.69
N VAL A 75 -23.11 -12.48 -18.38
CA VAL A 75 -22.37 -13.31 -17.45
C VAL A 75 -23.18 -13.52 -16.17
N ASP A 76 -23.51 -14.78 -15.90
CA ASP A 76 -24.13 -15.19 -14.65
C ASP A 76 -23.22 -16.19 -13.92
N GLY A 77 -22.18 -15.67 -13.26
CA GLY A 77 -21.20 -16.49 -12.52
C GLY A 77 -20.04 -15.67 -11.96
N PRO A 78 -19.28 -16.26 -11.02
CA PRO A 78 -18.07 -15.61 -10.54
C PRO A 78 -17.10 -15.30 -11.69
N SER A 79 -16.68 -14.05 -11.79
CA SER A 79 -15.78 -13.59 -12.85
C SER A 79 -14.81 -12.56 -12.32
N VAL A 80 -13.56 -12.61 -12.79
CA VAL A 80 -12.57 -11.55 -12.60
C VAL A 80 -12.66 -10.49 -13.68
N GLU A 81 -13.31 -10.80 -14.81
CA GLU A 81 -13.55 -9.86 -15.90
C GLU A 81 -14.76 -8.99 -15.54
N LEU A 82 -14.49 -7.81 -15.00
CA LEU A 82 -15.48 -6.89 -14.43
C LEU A 82 -15.71 -5.67 -15.34
N ALA A 83 -15.44 -5.79 -16.63
CA ALA A 83 -15.45 -4.68 -17.58
C ALA A 83 -16.83 -4.01 -17.74
N SER A 84 -17.92 -4.77 -17.60
CA SER A 84 -19.26 -4.20 -17.59
C SER A 84 -19.80 -4.00 -16.18
N GLN A 85 -20.71 -3.04 -16.03
CA GLN A 85 -21.36 -2.79 -14.76
C GLN A 85 -22.39 -3.88 -14.49
N GLY A 86 -22.15 -4.71 -13.46
CA GLY A 86 -23.09 -5.72 -13.01
C GLY A 86 -24.11 -5.18 -12.02
N LYS A 87 -25.20 -5.91 -11.79
CA LYS A 87 -26.33 -5.51 -10.93
C LYS A 87 -25.94 -5.07 -9.51
N HIS A 88 -24.93 -5.72 -8.93
CA HIS A 88 -24.53 -5.52 -7.54
C HIS A 88 -23.30 -4.62 -7.38
N CYS A 89 -22.65 -4.21 -8.48
CA CYS A 89 -21.32 -3.59 -8.47
C CYS A 89 -21.25 -2.33 -7.63
N ASP A 90 -22.15 -1.37 -7.85
CA ASP A 90 -22.09 -0.06 -7.15
C ASP A 90 -22.34 -0.21 -5.66
N LEU A 91 -23.31 -1.03 -5.27
CA LEU A 91 -23.64 -1.27 -3.88
C LEU A 91 -22.50 -1.96 -3.13
N ILE A 92 -21.81 -2.90 -3.80
CA ILE A 92 -20.65 -3.59 -3.20
C ILE A 92 -19.47 -2.62 -3.05
N MET A 93 -19.16 -1.86 -4.09
CA MET A 93 -18.04 -0.91 -4.05
C MET A 93 -18.27 0.25 -3.06
N SER A 94 -19.52 0.64 -2.83
CA SER A 94 -19.92 1.64 -1.83
C SER A 94 -20.12 1.06 -0.41
N SER A 95 -19.92 -0.26 -0.21
CA SER A 95 -20.15 -0.96 1.09
C SER A 95 -21.58 -0.83 1.63
N SER A 96 -22.57 -0.80 0.72
CA SER A 96 -23.98 -0.64 1.06
C SER A 96 -24.86 -1.83 0.63
N HIS A 97 -24.24 -2.92 0.12
CA HIS A 97 -24.97 -4.10 -0.33
C HIS A 97 -25.41 -4.96 0.86
N MET A 98 -26.70 -5.38 0.88
CA MET A 98 -27.28 -6.13 2.01
C MET A 98 -26.70 -7.55 2.19
N ASP A 99 -26.20 -8.17 1.11
CA ASP A 99 -25.58 -9.50 1.15
C ASP A 99 -24.04 -9.43 1.20
N VAL A 100 -23.45 -8.23 1.26
CA VAL A 100 -22.01 -8.05 1.44
C VAL A 100 -21.78 -7.18 2.66
N LEU A 101 -21.45 -7.83 3.78
CA LEU A 101 -21.25 -7.16 5.06
C LEU A 101 -19.77 -6.90 5.26
N GLU A 102 -19.43 -5.64 5.50
CA GLU A 102 -18.05 -5.22 5.79
C GLU A 102 -17.94 -4.79 7.24
N MET A 103 -16.96 -5.35 7.94
CA MET A 103 -16.65 -5.06 9.33
C MET A 103 -15.16 -4.79 9.49
N ASP A 104 -14.83 -3.72 10.22
CA ASP A 104 -13.48 -3.47 10.71
C ASP A 104 -13.33 -4.07 12.12
N ALA A 105 -12.46 -5.07 12.26
CA ALA A 105 -12.22 -5.74 13.52
C ALA A 105 -11.56 -4.82 14.57
N ALA A 106 -10.88 -3.74 14.15
CA ALA A 106 -10.33 -2.77 15.11
C ALA A 106 -11.43 -2.01 15.87
N SER A 107 -12.58 -1.79 15.24
CA SER A 107 -13.74 -1.12 15.87
C SER A 107 -14.71 -2.08 16.55
N ARG A 108 -14.67 -3.38 16.23
CA ARG A 108 -15.61 -4.41 16.71
C ARG A 108 -14.88 -5.70 17.11
N THR A 109 -14.06 -5.62 18.16
CA THR A 109 -13.20 -6.73 18.61
C THR A 109 -13.94 -7.81 19.43
N GLY A 110 -15.16 -7.53 19.88
CA GLY A 110 -15.92 -8.34 20.85
C GLY A 110 -16.47 -9.65 20.28
N VAL A 111 -16.58 -10.67 21.14
CA VAL A 111 -17.20 -11.96 20.81
C VAL A 111 -18.67 -11.81 20.42
N GLU A 112 -19.39 -10.87 21.03
CA GLU A 112 -20.82 -10.65 20.76
C GLU A 112 -21.06 -10.13 19.35
N ASN A 113 -20.29 -9.15 18.91
CA ASN A 113 -20.35 -8.63 17.53
C ASN A 113 -20.10 -9.72 16.50
N MET A 114 -19.15 -10.62 16.82
CA MET A 114 -18.87 -11.77 15.94
C MET A 114 -20.02 -12.78 15.95
N ARG A 115 -20.63 -13.05 17.09
CA ARG A 115 -21.79 -13.96 17.18
C ARG A 115 -22.99 -13.44 16.39
N GLU A 116 -23.34 -12.16 16.52
CA GLU A 116 -24.39 -11.53 15.72
C GLU A 116 -24.13 -11.65 14.22
N LEU A 117 -22.89 -11.43 13.78
CA LEU A 117 -22.49 -11.62 12.39
C LEU A 117 -22.67 -13.08 11.95
N LEU A 118 -22.22 -14.04 12.78
CA LEU A 118 -22.28 -15.47 12.50
C LEU A 118 -23.70 -16.05 12.55
N ASP A 119 -24.59 -15.50 13.36
CA ASP A 119 -26.00 -15.87 13.35
C ASP A 119 -26.65 -15.52 12.01
N GLY A 120 -26.20 -14.44 11.37
CA GLY A 120 -26.61 -14.05 10.03
C GLY A 120 -26.15 -15.01 8.91
N VAL A 121 -25.08 -15.78 9.13
CA VAL A 121 -24.50 -16.69 8.12
C VAL A 121 -25.43 -17.82 7.74
N ARG A 122 -26.31 -18.26 8.63
CA ARG A 122 -27.25 -19.36 8.41
C ARG A 122 -28.32 -19.03 7.35
N TYR A 123 -28.59 -17.76 7.13
CA TYR A 123 -29.63 -17.31 6.21
C TYR A 123 -29.02 -17.13 4.81
N ALA A 124 -29.75 -17.62 3.81
CA ALA A 124 -29.39 -17.43 2.42
C ALA A 124 -29.30 -15.92 2.05
N PRO A 125 -28.53 -15.56 1.02
CA PRO A 125 -28.51 -14.20 0.51
C PRO A 125 -29.89 -13.79 -0.02
N ALA A 126 -30.21 -12.50 0.09
CA ALA A 126 -31.48 -11.96 -0.34
C ALA A 126 -31.56 -11.72 -1.85
N THR A 127 -30.48 -11.22 -2.44
CA THR A 127 -30.44 -10.79 -3.84
C THR A 127 -29.21 -11.29 -4.60
N ALA A 128 -28.08 -11.45 -3.92
CA ALA A 128 -26.83 -11.87 -4.53
C ALA A 128 -26.68 -13.40 -4.55
N ARG A 129 -25.67 -13.91 -5.27
CA ARG A 129 -25.34 -15.35 -5.30
C ARG A 129 -24.75 -15.84 -3.99
N TYR A 130 -23.86 -15.07 -3.42
CA TYR A 130 -23.19 -15.38 -2.15
C TYR A 130 -23.42 -14.28 -1.12
N LYS A 131 -23.55 -14.69 0.12
CA LYS A 131 -23.48 -13.80 1.27
C LYS A 131 -22.02 -13.66 1.68
N VAL A 132 -21.45 -12.49 1.47
CA VAL A 132 -20.01 -12.24 1.65
C VAL A 132 -19.78 -11.45 2.91
N TYR A 133 -18.83 -11.91 3.73
CA TYR A 133 -18.40 -11.26 4.95
C TYR A 133 -16.96 -10.79 4.80
N ILE A 134 -16.77 -9.49 4.72
CA ILE A 134 -15.45 -8.85 4.69
C ILE A 134 -15.09 -8.42 6.10
N ILE A 135 -13.98 -8.96 6.64
CA ILE A 135 -13.48 -8.62 7.97
C ILE A 135 -12.08 -8.04 7.80
N ASP A 136 -11.98 -6.72 7.93
CA ASP A 136 -10.71 -6.00 7.84
C ASP A 136 -9.99 -6.02 9.18
N GLU A 137 -8.66 -5.97 9.13
CA GLU A 137 -7.74 -6.07 10.27
C GLU A 137 -8.11 -7.21 11.24
N VAL A 138 -8.40 -8.39 10.67
CA VAL A 138 -8.91 -9.58 11.41
C VAL A 138 -8.04 -9.97 12.61
N HIS A 139 -6.74 -9.64 12.60
CA HIS A 139 -5.83 -9.89 13.71
C HIS A 139 -6.19 -9.16 15.00
N MET A 140 -7.08 -8.15 14.93
CA MET A 140 -7.59 -7.41 16.09
C MET A 140 -8.73 -8.14 16.81
N LEU A 141 -9.24 -9.23 16.25
CA LEU A 141 -10.29 -10.03 16.92
C LEU A 141 -9.75 -10.68 18.20
N SER A 142 -10.60 -10.74 19.22
CA SER A 142 -10.30 -11.48 20.44
C SER A 142 -10.20 -12.99 20.20
N ALA A 143 -9.50 -13.71 21.05
CA ALA A 143 -9.41 -15.17 20.98
C ALA A 143 -10.79 -15.86 21.00
N GLY A 144 -11.74 -15.30 21.76
CA GLY A 144 -13.12 -15.79 21.80
C GLY A 144 -13.86 -15.58 20.47
N ALA A 145 -13.62 -14.45 19.77
CA ALA A 145 -14.19 -14.18 18.46
C ALA A 145 -13.62 -15.13 17.38
N PHE A 146 -12.31 -15.40 17.39
CA PHE A 146 -11.72 -16.42 16.53
C PHE A 146 -12.30 -17.81 16.77
N ASN A 147 -12.49 -18.22 18.04
CA ASN A 147 -13.08 -19.52 18.36
C ASN A 147 -14.54 -19.64 17.89
N ALA A 148 -15.31 -18.56 17.96
CA ALA A 148 -16.67 -18.54 17.41
C ALA A 148 -16.68 -18.72 15.88
N LEU A 149 -15.72 -18.08 15.19
CA LEU A 149 -15.57 -18.16 13.74
C LEU A 149 -15.13 -19.54 13.26
N LEU A 150 -14.29 -20.28 14.01
CA LEU A 150 -13.75 -21.58 13.61
C LEU A 150 -14.83 -22.58 13.26
N LYS A 151 -15.90 -22.66 14.06
CA LYS A 151 -17.01 -23.60 13.81
C LYS A 151 -17.65 -23.37 12.42
N THR A 152 -17.82 -22.13 12.03
CA THR A 152 -18.40 -21.76 10.73
C THR A 152 -17.40 -22.00 9.60
N LEU A 153 -16.10 -21.83 9.84
CA LEU A 153 -15.07 -22.13 8.84
C LEU A 153 -14.83 -23.64 8.64
N GLU A 154 -15.21 -24.48 9.61
CA GLU A 154 -15.15 -25.94 9.49
C GLU A 154 -16.28 -26.51 8.67
N GLU A 155 -17.48 -25.97 8.88
CA GLU A 155 -18.71 -26.38 8.18
C GLU A 155 -19.43 -25.15 7.62
N PRO A 156 -18.83 -24.49 6.61
CA PRO A 156 -19.43 -23.29 6.04
C PRO A 156 -20.65 -23.63 5.18
N PRO A 157 -21.74 -22.85 5.27
CA PRO A 157 -22.83 -22.96 4.29
C PRO A 157 -22.32 -22.63 2.87
N ASP A 158 -22.80 -23.31 1.86
CA ASP A 158 -22.35 -23.14 0.46
C ASP A 158 -22.47 -21.71 -0.05
N HIS A 159 -23.50 -21.00 0.43
CA HIS A 159 -23.79 -19.63 0.05
C HIS A 159 -22.95 -18.58 0.83
N ALA A 160 -22.20 -18.97 1.85
CA ALA A 160 -21.42 -18.04 2.66
C ALA A 160 -19.97 -17.99 2.20
N LYS A 161 -19.43 -16.79 2.06
CA LYS A 161 -18.02 -16.54 1.73
C LYS A 161 -17.42 -15.55 2.71
N PHE A 162 -16.20 -15.84 3.16
CA PHE A 162 -15.46 -14.98 4.08
C PHE A 162 -14.23 -14.40 3.38
N ILE A 163 -13.99 -13.12 3.58
CA ILE A 163 -12.80 -12.44 3.08
C ILE A 163 -12.17 -11.70 4.26
N PHE A 164 -11.05 -12.22 4.72
CA PHE A 164 -10.27 -11.63 5.80
C PHE A 164 -9.14 -10.79 5.24
N ALA A 165 -8.89 -9.63 5.84
CA ALA A 165 -7.74 -8.82 5.54
C ALA A 165 -6.92 -8.57 6.80
N THR A 166 -5.60 -8.58 6.71
CA THR A 166 -4.71 -8.36 7.84
C THR A 166 -3.38 -7.74 7.42
N THR A 167 -2.85 -6.86 8.27
CA THR A 167 -1.46 -6.40 8.19
C THR A 167 -0.50 -7.31 8.96
N GLU A 168 -1.02 -8.11 9.91
CA GLU A 168 -0.22 -8.92 10.83
C GLU A 168 -0.64 -10.40 10.82
N ILE A 169 -0.26 -11.12 9.76
CA ILE A 169 -0.63 -12.53 9.58
C ILE A 169 -0.20 -13.43 10.76
N ARG A 170 0.91 -13.08 11.43
CA ARG A 170 1.44 -13.85 12.57
C ARG A 170 0.55 -13.83 13.80
N LYS A 171 -0.34 -12.86 13.91
CA LYS A 171 -1.33 -12.76 15.00
C LYS A 171 -2.60 -13.56 14.73
N VAL A 172 -2.81 -14.03 13.50
CA VAL A 172 -3.97 -14.85 13.15
C VAL A 172 -3.71 -16.30 13.50
N PRO A 173 -4.61 -16.99 14.21
CA PRO A 173 -4.45 -18.39 14.59
C PRO A 173 -4.25 -19.31 13.37
N ILE A 174 -3.33 -20.26 13.49
CA ILE A 174 -3.04 -21.20 12.41
C ILE A 174 -4.26 -22.04 12.03
N THR A 175 -5.16 -22.29 12.96
CA THR A 175 -6.42 -23.01 12.77
C THR A 175 -7.37 -22.27 11.81
N VAL A 176 -7.32 -20.93 11.79
CA VAL A 176 -8.06 -20.11 10.82
C VAL A 176 -7.33 -20.12 9.48
N LEU A 177 -6.01 -19.89 9.50
CA LEU A 177 -5.19 -19.84 8.28
C LEU A 177 -5.28 -21.11 7.46
N SER A 178 -5.31 -22.28 8.10
CA SER A 178 -5.38 -23.60 7.43
C SER A 178 -6.69 -23.83 6.67
N ARG A 179 -7.72 -23.01 6.91
CA ARG A 179 -9.05 -23.08 6.29
C ARG A 179 -9.29 -21.99 5.26
N CYS A 180 -8.29 -21.13 5.06
CA CYS A 180 -8.40 -20.00 4.13
C CYS A 180 -7.48 -20.19 2.92
N GLN A 181 -7.95 -19.81 1.75
CA GLN A 181 -7.07 -19.55 0.61
C GLN A 181 -6.35 -18.23 0.84
N ARG A 182 -5.02 -18.31 0.96
CA ARG A 182 -4.19 -17.14 1.28
C ARG A 182 -3.68 -16.46 0.02
N PHE A 183 -3.73 -15.12 0.04
CA PHE A 183 -3.13 -14.24 -0.94
C PHE A 183 -2.26 -13.20 -0.25
N ASP A 184 -0.97 -13.22 -0.56
CA ASP A 184 0.00 -12.24 -0.06
C ASP A 184 0.13 -11.11 -1.09
N LEU A 185 -0.49 -9.95 -0.80
CA LEU A 185 -0.38 -8.77 -1.64
C LEU A 185 1.03 -8.19 -1.50
N ARG A 186 1.67 -7.96 -2.64
CA ARG A 186 3.05 -7.49 -2.70
C ARG A 186 3.11 -5.97 -2.66
N ARG A 187 4.17 -5.45 -2.06
CA ARG A 187 4.51 -4.03 -2.23
C ARG A 187 4.70 -3.73 -3.69
N VAL A 188 4.21 -2.57 -4.13
CA VAL A 188 4.41 -2.10 -5.50
C VAL A 188 5.81 -1.52 -5.60
N GLU A 189 6.54 -1.86 -6.65
CA GLU A 189 7.87 -1.33 -6.90
C GLU A 189 7.82 0.18 -7.15
N ALA A 190 8.88 0.90 -6.76
CA ALA A 190 8.91 2.36 -6.84
C ALA A 190 8.72 2.87 -8.30
N GLY A 191 9.29 2.18 -9.29
CA GLY A 191 9.09 2.53 -10.70
C GLY A 191 7.63 2.42 -11.13
N ALA A 192 6.96 1.30 -10.80
CA ALA A 192 5.55 1.11 -11.12
C ALA A 192 4.63 2.12 -10.39
N LEU A 193 5.00 2.51 -9.15
CA LEU A 193 4.30 3.60 -8.45
C LEU A 193 4.50 4.94 -9.14
N GLN A 194 5.71 5.26 -9.58
CA GLN A 194 6.03 6.50 -10.29
C GLN A 194 5.22 6.61 -11.58
N ASP A 195 5.19 5.55 -12.39
CA ASP A 195 4.39 5.49 -13.62
C ASP A 195 2.89 5.69 -13.32
N HIS A 196 2.40 5.07 -12.25
CA HIS A 196 1.01 5.24 -11.82
C HIS A 196 0.70 6.68 -11.41
N LEU A 197 1.58 7.31 -10.63
CA LEU A 197 1.42 8.70 -10.19
C LEU A 197 1.48 9.66 -11.39
N SER A 198 2.37 9.42 -12.37
CA SER A 198 2.43 10.19 -13.62
C SER A 198 1.11 10.14 -14.39
N ASN A 199 0.54 8.94 -14.57
CA ASN A 199 -0.77 8.76 -15.21
C ASN A 199 -1.90 9.50 -14.46
N ILE A 200 -1.81 9.60 -13.14
CA ILE A 200 -2.81 10.33 -12.34
C ILE A 200 -2.61 11.84 -12.48
N CYS A 201 -1.37 12.32 -12.51
CA CYS A 201 -1.09 13.73 -12.77
C CYS A 201 -1.67 14.17 -14.11
N GLU A 202 -1.52 13.37 -15.16
CA GLU A 202 -2.12 13.65 -16.47
C GLU A 202 -3.65 13.76 -16.39
N LYS A 203 -4.31 12.84 -15.67
CA LYS A 203 -5.78 12.85 -15.49
C LYS A 203 -6.28 14.04 -14.68
N GLU A 204 -5.49 14.51 -13.72
CA GLU A 204 -5.82 15.68 -12.88
C GLU A 204 -5.37 16.98 -13.52
N GLY A 205 -4.62 16.96 -14.63
CA GLY A 205 -4.03 18.16 -15.24
C GLY A 205 -2.96 18.81 -14.36
N ALA A 206 -2.41 18.05 -13.40
CA ALA A 206 -1.34 18.49 -12.52
C ALA A 206 0.02 18.20 -13.13
N LYS A 207 1.01 19.03 -12.86
CA LYS A 207 2.38 18.84 -13.31
C LYS A 207 3.30 18.70 -12.12
N VAL A 208 3.86 17.52 -11.97
CA VAL A 208 4.86 17.18 -10.96
C VAL A 208 6.11 16.69 -11.68
N SER A 209 7.27 17.17 -11.28
CA SER A 209 8.54 16.74 -11.89
C SER A 209 8.78 15.25 -11.67
N ASP A 210 9.50 14.61 -12.60
CA ASP A 210 9.87 13.18 -12.48
C ASP A 210 10.63 12.89 -11.18
N GLU A 211 11.50 13.82 -10.76
CA GLU A 211 12.20 13.73 -9.47
C GLU A 211 11.21 13.76 -8.30
N GLY A 212 10.20 14.66 -8.34
CA GLY A 212 9.15 14.74 -7.32
C GLY A 212 8.33 13.46 -7.24
N LEU A 213 7.93 12.88 -8.38
CA LEU A 213 7.21 11.62 -8.43
C LEU A 213 8.05 10.45 -7.89
N ALA A 214 9.34 10.42 -8.22
CA ALA A 214 10.26 9.40 -7.70
C ALA A 214 10.44 9.50 -6.18
N LEU A 215 10.50 10.72 -5.62
CA LEU A 215 10.55 10.95 -4.18
C LEU A 215 9.27 10.47 -3.48
N ILE A 216 8.10 10.79 -4.02
CA ILE A 216 6.81 10.33 -3.48
C ILE A 216 6.72 8.81 -3.53
N ALA A 217 7.09 8.19 -4.66
CA ALA A 217 7.04 6.74 -4.84
C ALA A 217 7.95 6.00 -3.82
N ARG A 218 9.13 6.54 -3.55
CA ARG A 218 10.05 6.01 -2.51
C ARG A 218 9.49 6.20 -1.11
N ALA A 219 9.02 7.39 -0.77
CA ALA A 219 8.46 7.69 0.54
C ALA A 219 7.21 6.85 0.87
N ALA A 220 6.47 6.43 -0.14
CA ALA A 220 5.29 5.57 0.01
C ALA A 220 5.62 4.11 0.34
N GLU A 221 6.89 3.66 0.24
CA GLU A 221 7.36 2.32 0.59
C GLU A 221 6.51 1.18 -0.03
N GLY A 222 6.03 1.36 -1.26
CA GLY A 222 5.20 0.39 -1.97
C GLY A 222 3.71 0.44 -1.64
N SER A 223 3.24 1.43 -0.86
CA SER A 223 1.84 1.68 -0.56
C SER A 223 1.20 2.60 -1.61
N VAL A 224 0.24 2.08 -2.38
CA VAL A 224 -0.50 2.89 -3.37
C VAL A 224 -1.33 4.00 -2.70
N ARG A 225 -1.94 3.69 -1.54
CA ARG A 225 -2.74 4.69 -0.82
C ARG A 225 -1.90 5.86 -0.32
N ASP A 226 -0.72 5.55 0.24
CA ASP A 226 0.13 6.59 0.81
C ASP A 226 0.78 7.41 -0.30
N SER A 227 1.16 6.78 -1.44
CA SER A 227 1.67 7.52 -2.60
C SER A 227 0.65 8.51 -3.17
N LEU A 228 -0.63 8.11 -3.28
CA LEU A 228 -1.70 9.01 -3.71
C LEU A 228 -2.00 10.12 -2.69
N SER A 229 -1.88 9.82 -1.40
CA SER A 229 -2.07 10.84 -0.36
C SER A 229 -0.95 11.88 -0.36
N LEU A 230 0.29 11.44 -0.58
CA LEU A 230 1.45 12.33 -0.72
C LEU A 230 1.38 13.16 -2.00
N LEU A 231 0.95 12.55 -3.12
CA LEU A 231 0.73 13.29 -4.37
C LEU A 231 -0.33 14.37 -4.20
N ASP A 232 -1.43 14.04 -3.54
CA ASP A 232 -2.51 14.97 -3.23
C ASP A 232 -2.03 16.18 -2.43
N GLN A 233 -1.21 15.94 -1.40
CA GLN A 233 -0.59 17.00 -0.62
C GLN A 233 0.36 17.86 -1.47
N ALA A 234 1.16 17.25 -2.33
CA ALA A 234 2.09 17.97 -3.20
C ALA A 234 1.35 18.90 -4.18
N ILE A 235 0.25 18.42 -4.78
CA ILE A 235 -0.58 19.20 -5.69
C ILE A 235 -1.25 20.37 -4.94
N VAL A 236 -1.81 20.13 -3.76
CA VAL A 236 -2.46 21.18 -2.95
C VAL A 236 -1.45 22.25 -2.50
N GLN A 237 -0.24 21.85 -2.13
CA GLN A 237 0.79 22.76 -1.64
C GLN A 237 1.38 23.66 -2.75
N SER A 238 1.37 23.22 -4.02
CA SER A 238 1.82 24.04 -5.16
C SER A 238 0.91 25.21 -5.50
N GLY A 239 -0.29 25.25 -4.92
CA GLY A 239 -1.27 26.32 -5.08
C GLY A 239 -2.21 26.13 -6.28
N LEU A 240 -3.35 26.85 -6.23
CA LEU A 240 -4.43 26.79 -7.23
C LEU A 240 -4.03 27.36 -8.61
N ASP A 241 -2.82 27.89 -8.75
CA ASP A 241 -2.35 28.60 -9.95
C ASP A 241 -1.76 27.67 -11.03
N GLY A 242 -1.84 26.33 -10.85
CA GLY A 242 -1.33 25.36 -11.83
C GLY A 242 0.19 25.41 -11.99
N ALA A 243 0.90 25.85 -10.97
CA ALA A 243 2.37 25.86 -10.95
C ALA A 243 2.91 24.40 -10.95
N ASP A 244 3.97 24.18 -11.70
CA ASP A 244 4.66 22.88 -11.74
C ASP A 244 5.27 22.59 -10.37
N VAL A 245 4.99 21.40 -9.81
CA VAL A 245 5.57 20.94 -8.53
C VAL A 245 6.99 20.45 -8.76
N SER A 246 7.97 21.15 -8.21
CA SER A 246 9.38 20.79 -8.33
C SER A 246 9.75 19.65 -7.34
N GLY A 247 10.84 18.92 -7.63
CA GLY A 247 11.40 17.94 -6.72
C GLY A 247 11.81 18.54 -5.37
N GLU A 248 12.28 19.79 -5.35
CA GLU A 248 12.65 20.50 -4.14
C GLU A 248 11.43 20.79 -3.23
N GLN A 249 10.31 21.18 -3.80
CA GLN A 249 9.06 21.38 -3.05
C GLN A 249 8.58 20.06 -2.43
N VAL A 250 8.63 18.96 -3.19
CA VAL A 250 8.29 17.63 -2.67
C VAL A 250 9.25 17.21 -1.56
N ARG A 251 10.54 17.46 -1.73
CA ARG A 251 11.56 17.18 -0.70
C ARG A 251 11.27 17.92 0.61
N THR A 252 10.95 19.20 0.51
CA THR A 252 10.58 20.03 1.66
C THR A 252 9.29 19.54 2.30
N MET A 253 8.27 19.19 1.50
CA MET A 253 7.00 18.65 1.99
C MET A 253 7.18 17.34 2.77
N LEU A 254 8.05 16.47 2.28
CA LEU A 254 8.35 15.18 2.92
C LEU A 254 9.27 15.32 4.13
N GLY A 255 9.78 16.53 4.41
CA GLY A 255 10.75 16.76 5.48
C GLY A 255 12.08 16.00 5.26
N LEU A 256 12.39 15.70 4.00
CA LEU A 256 13.63 15.01 3.65
C LEU A 256 14.79 15.97 3.85
N ALA A 257 15.82 15.52 4.54
CA ALA A 257 17.04 16.29 4.70
C ALA A 257 17.72 16.52 3.34
N ASP A 258 18.46 17.62 3.21
CA ASP A 258 19.26 17.86 2.01
C ASP A 258 20.28 16.72 1.85
N ARG A 259 20.14 15.96 0.76
CA ARG A 259 21.01 14.80 0.49
C ARG A 259 22.49 15.16 0.47
N VAL A 260 22.82 16.37 0.06
CA VAL A 260 24.23 16.85 0.09
C VAL A 260 24.71 16.95 1.52
N ARG A 261 23.91 17.51 2.42
CA ARG A 261 24.25 17.64 3.84
C ARG A 261 24.29 16.28 4.55
N ILE A 262 23.44 15.34 4.16
CA ILE A 262 23.51 13.96 4.68
C ILE A 262 24.80 13.28 4.23
N LEU A 263 25.22 13.47 2.97
CA LEU A 263 26.52 12.97 2.47
C LEU A 263 27.70 13.61 3.21
N ASP A 264 27.63 14.91 3.51
CA ASP A 264 28.65 15.60 4.30
C ASP A 264 28.71 15.05 5.73
N LEU A 265 27.57 14.87 6.38
CA LEU A 265 27.46 14.24 7.70
C LEU A 265 28.02 12.82 7.70
N PHE A 266 27.67 12.03 6.68
CA PHE A 266 28.20 10.68 6.52
C PHE A 266 29.70 10.66 6.32
N ALA A 267 30.25 11.56 5.49
CA ALA A 267 31.68 11.68 5.27
C ALA A 267 32.44 12.05 6.57
N LEU A 268 31.92 13.01 7.35
CA LEU A 268 32.46 13.37 8.65
C LEU A 268 32.46 12.18 9.63
N ALA A 269 31.35 11.44 9.69
CA ALA A 269 31.26 10.25 10.54
C ALA A 269 32.22 9.14 10.09
N ALA A 270 32.34 8.90 8.80
CA ALA A 270 33.19 7.85 8.21
C ALA A 270 34.70 8.17 8.38
N THR A 271 35.08 9.45 8.39
CA THR A 271 36.47 9.89 8.64
C THR A 271 36.82 9.99 10.12
N GLY A 272 35.85 9.77 11.03
CA GLY A 272 36.06 9.82 12.46
C GLY A 272 36.06 11.25 13.06
N ASP A 273 35.66 12.26 12.28
CA ASP A 273 35.43 13.62 12.80
C ASP A 273 34.12 13.72 13.56
N GLY A 274 34.09 13.16 14.77
CA GLY A 274 32.87 13.17 15.61
C GLY A 274 32.41 14.58 15.98
N LYS A 275 33.33 15.56 16.10
CA LYS A 275 32.95 16.94 16.40
C LYS A 275 32.26 17.61 15.22
N GLY A 276 32.82 17.44 14.01
CA GLY A 276 32.22 17.95 12.78
C GLY A 276 30.84 17.30 12.53
N ALA A 277 30.72 15.98 12.69
CA ALA A 277 29.48 15.24 12.53
C ALA A 277 28.39 15.73 13.51
N LEU A 278 28.70 15.92 14.78
CA LEU A 278 27.72 16.44 15.75
C LEU A 278 27.31 17.88 15.46
N THR A 279 28.24 18.71 14.96
CA THR A 279 27.94 20.09 14.57
C THR A 279 27.00 20.13 13.37
N GLU A 280 27.26 19.34 12.34
CA GLU A 280 26.41 19.25 11.15
C GLU A 280 25.02 18.66 11.48
N MET A 281 24.97 17.61 12.30
CA MET A 281 23.69 17.03 12.77
C MET A 281 22.87 18.09 13.53
N ARG A 282 23.52 18.89 14.37
CA ARG A 282 22.83 19.97 15.10
C ARG A 282 22.31 21.05 14.15
N ALA A 283 23.11 21.45 13.17
CA ALA A 283 22.71 22.45 12.19
C ALA A 283 21.49 21.98 11.39
N GLN A 284 21.46 20.72 10.95
CA GLN A 284 20.30 20.14 10.25
C GLN A 284 19.06 20.11 11.15
N TYR A 285 19.21 19.79 12.43
CA TYR A 285 18.11 19.82 13.39
C TYR A 285 17.56 21.23 13.58
N ASP A 286 18.44 22.22 13.73
CA ASP A 286 18.05 23.63 13.91
C ASP A 286 17.36 24.20 12.65
N ASP A 287 17.69 23.68 11.46
CA ASP A 287 17.03 23.96 10.17
C ASP A 287 15.70 23.18 9.97
N GLY A 288 15.31 22.37 10.95
CA GLY A 288 14.00 21.68 10.96
C GLY A 288 14.02 20.22 10.49
N ALA A 289 15.17 19.64 10.19
CA ALA A 289 15.25 18.22 9.85
C ALA A 289 15.00 17.35 11.10
N ALA A 290 14.07 16.40 11.02
CA ALA A 290 13.82 15.47 12.09
C ALA A 290 15.01 14.49 12.23
N PRO A 291 15.57 14.27 13.44
CA PRO A 291 16.71 13.37 13.64
C PRO A 291 16.48 11.95 13.11
N GLU A 292 15.26 11.45 13.20
CA GLU A 292 14.87 10.12 12.69
C GLU A 292 14.99 10.04 11.16
N VAL A 293 14.64 11.12 10.45
CA VAL A 293 14.78 11.22 8.99
C VAL A 293 16.26 11.25 8.61
N VAL A 294 17.05 12.11 9.26
CA VAL A 294 18.50 12.19 9.05
C VAL A 294 19.18 10.83 9.26
N MET A 295 18.82 10.11 10.31
CA MET A 295 19.37 8.78 10.59
C MET A 295 18.93 7.74 9.55
N ARG A 296 17.70 7.80 9.07
CA ARG A 296 17.21 6.92 8.00
C ARG A 296 17.96 7.16 6.70
N ASP A 297 18.10 8.43 6.31
CA ASP A 297 18.84 8.81 5.10
C ASP A 297 20.33 8.40 5.20
N MET A 298 20.94 8.50 6.37
CA MET A 298 22.29 7.97 6.61
C MET A 298 22.36 6.44 6.45
N LEU A 299 21.35 5.69 6.91
CA LEU A 299 21.27 4.24 6.72
C LEU A 299 21.14 3.88 5.23
N ASP A 300 20.37 4.64 4.48
CA ASP A 300 20.23 4.45 3.02
C ASP A 300 21.56 4.69 2.31
N ILE A 301 22.31 5.72 2.69
CA ILE A 301 23.68 5.95 2.20
C ILE A 301 24.60 4.77 2.57
N CYS A 302 24.55 4.30 3.81
CA CYS A 302 25.33 3.11 4.23
C CYS A 302 25.00 1.90 3.35
N HIS A 303 23.72 1.69 3.03
CA HIS A 303 23.29 0.60 2.18
C HIS A 303 23.80 0.78 0.74
N GLU A 304 23.67 1.97 0.16
CA GLU A 304 24.20 2.30 -1.18
C GLU A 304 25.70 2.08 -1.25
N VAL A 305 26.46 2.57 -0.27
CA VAL A 305 27.92 2.39 -0.16
C VAL A 305 28.28 0.91 -0.05
N SER A 306 27.53 0.14 0.75
CA SER A 306 27.74 -1.32 0.89
C SER A 306 27.46 -2.07 -0.41
N ARG A 307 26.41 -1.69 -1.13
CA ARG A 307 26.10 -2.24 -2.46
C ARG A 307 27.20 -1.93 -3.46
N ALA A 308 27.66 -0.68 -3.49
CA ALA A 308 28.76 -0.25 -4.36
C ALA A 308 30.04 -1.04 -4.10
N LYS A 309 30.35 -1.28 -2.83
CA LYS A 309 31.53 -2.07 -2.45
C LYS A 309 31.43 -3.52 -2.88
N THR A 310 30.21 -4.09 -2.85
CA THR A 310 29.98 -5.51 -3.17
C THR A 310 29.86 -5.75 -4.67
N LEU A 311 29.20 -4.85 -5.41
CA LEU A 311 28.86 -5.02 -6.84
C LEU A 311 29.87 -4.31 -7.77
N GLY A 312 30.72 -3.42 -7.26
CA GLY A 312 31.70 -2.66 -8.05
C GLY A 312 31.01 -1.81 -9.14
N GLU A 313 31.54 -1.85 -10.34
CA GLU A 313 31.04 -1.07 -11.49
C GLU A 313 29.62 -1.47 -11.95
N ALA A 314 29.11 -2.63 -11.50
CA ALA A 314 27.76 -3.08 -11.78
C ALA A 314 26.71 -2.49 -10.82
N ALA A 315 27.12 -1.66 -9.86
CA ALA A 315 26.19 -0.98 -8.96
C ALA A 315 25.52 0.19 -9.71
N ASP A 316 24.22 0.06 -9.94
CA ASP A 316 23.40 1.15 -10.43
C ASP A 316 23.03 2.07 -9.24
N PHE A 317 23.47 3.33 -9.33
CA PHE A 317 23.24 4.34 -8.31
C PHE A 317 22.12 5.28 -8.78
N ASP A 318 21.08 5.34 -8.02
CA ASP A 318 20.02 6.35 -8.18
C ASP A 318 20.46 7.70 -7.56
N ALA A 319 21.60 8.22 -8.07
CA ALA A 319 22.23 9.43 -7.59
C ALA A 319 22.86 10.23 -8.74
N ALA A 320 22.94 11.55 -8.58
CA ALA A 320 23.63 12.40 -9.54
C ALA A 320 25.13 12.03 -9.65
N PRO A 321 25.77 12.20 -10.83
CA PRO A 321 27.18 11.81 -11.05
C PRO A 321 28.15 12.32 -9.99
N ASP A 322 27.95 13.54 -9.50
CA ASP A 322 28.79 14.13 -8.45
C ASP A 322 28.58 13.45 -7.07
N GLN A 323 27.38 13.01 -6.80
CA GLN A 323 27.06 12.25 -5.58
C GLN A 323 27.65 10.84 -5.63
N VAL A 324 27.57 10.18 -6.79
CA VAL A 324 28.21 8.87 -7.02
C VAL A 324 29.73 8.98 -6.78
N LYS A 325 30.37 10.03 -7.30
CA LYS A 325 31.81 10.28 -7.08
C LYS A 325 32.14 10.48 -5.61
N ARG A 326 31.29 11.20 -4.84
CA ARG A 326 31.45 11.37 -3.38
C ARG A 326 31.28 10.06 -2.63
N LEU A 327 30.29 9.24 -3.01
CA LEU A 327 30.10 7.90 -2.43
C LEU A 327 31.31 7.00 -2.70
N GLN A 328 31.86 7.03 -3.90
CA GLN A 328 33.08 6.28 -4.25
C GLN A 328 34.30 6.72 -3.46
N LEU A 329 34.46 8.02 -3.20
CA LEU A 329 35.54 8.55 -2.35
C LEU A 329 35.38 8.11 -0.88
N SER A 330 34.16 8.07 -0.35
CA SER A 330 33.86 7.56 0.99
C SER A 330 34.18 6.06 1.12
N LEU A 331 34.03 5.27 0.03
CA LEU A 331 34.44 3.87 -0.02
C LEU A 331 35.92 3.64 0.23
N ILE A 332 36.78 4.56 -0.26
CA ILE A 332 38.25 4.48 -0.08
C ILE A 332 38.59 4.62 1.40
N HIS A 333 37.93 5.53 2.11
CA HIS A 333 38.19 5.76 3.55
C HIS A 333 37.67 4.62 4.45
N ILE A 334 36.54 3.98 4.08
CA ILE A 334 35.99 2.84 4.85
C ILE A 334 36.79 1.56 4.60
N SER A 335 37.52 1.44 3.48
CA SER A 335 38.30 0.26 3.13
C SER A 335 39.70 0.21 3.73
N GLU A 336 40.25 1.34 4.25
CA GLU A 336 41.51 1.31 4.97
C GLU A 336 41.26 0.79 6.39
N PRO A 337 41.96 -0.29 6.82
CA PRO A 337 41.87 -0.74 8.19
C PRO A 337 42.42 0.38 9.09
N THR A 338 41.61 0.90 10.01
CA THR A 338 42.05 1.78 11.09
C THR A 338 43.29 1.14 11.73
N ARG A 339 44.43 1.78 11.60
CA ARG A 339 45.65 1.33 12.28
C ARG A 339 45.35 1.24 13.78
N PRO A 340 45.62 0.09 14.41
CA PRO A 340 45.50 0.01 15.86
C PRO A 340 46.46 1.00 16.51
N TYR A 341 45.96 1.80 17.44
CA TYR A 341 46.74 2.63 18.33
C TYR A 341 47.63 1.76 19.22
#